data_602791a75f79cc908d1e55ebfd4858e8
#
_entry.id   602791a75f79cc908d1e55ebfd4858e8
#
_cell.length_a   1.000
_cell.length_b   1.000
_cell.length_c   1.000
_cell.angle_alpha   90.00
_cell.angle_beta   90.00
_cell.angle_gamma   90.00
#
_symmetry.space_group_name_H-M   'P 1'
#
loop_
_entity.id
_entity.type
_entity.pdbx_description
1 polymer ?
#
loop_
_entity_poly.entity_id
_entity_poly.type
_entity_poly.pdbx_seq_one_letter_code
_entity_poly.pdbx_strand_id
1 'polypeptide(L)'
;MERRIGLELGPAAFDENFTTEGLTEREACIGDIFEVGDATVQITQPRSPCWKLARRWRVPDLAIQFEETGYTGWYLKVVETGLVASGQQMKLVERPHPDWSVSRATKIRYRMPEDRKLAEELANIESLGESWTTKLADRAETGTQPDSTPRVYGPNLPDNNGDEA
;
A
#
# COMPACT_ATOMS: atom_id res chain seq x y z
N MET A 1 2.26 -14.20 -2.68
CA MET A 1 0.95 -14.03 -2.03
C MET A 1 0.05 -15.24 -2.21
N GLU A 2 -0.19 -15.70 -3.43
CA GLU A 2 -1.04 -16.86 -3.75
C GLU A 2 -0.81 -18.09 -2.88
N ARG A 3 0.45 -18.50 -2.69
CA ARG A 3 0.79 -19.67 -1.87
C ARG A 3 0.38 -19.57 -0.41
N ARG A 4 0.24 -18.34 0.13
CA ARG A 4 -0.14 -18.11 1.52
C ARG A 4 -1.64 -18.18 1.73
N ILE A 5 -2.41 -17.71 0.77
CA ILE A 5 -3.86 -17.64 0.86
C ILE A 5 -4.56 -18.80 0.15
N GLY A 6 -3.80 -19.67 -0.54
CA GLY A 6 -4.34 -20.84 -1.22
C GLY A 6 -5.29 -20.52 -2.39
N LEU A 7 -5.17 -19.30 -2.96
CA LEU A 7 -5.99 -18.83 -4.07
C LEU A 7 -5.14 -18.70 -5.33
N GLU A 8 -5.71 -19.05 -6.47
CA GLU A 8 -5.16 -18.69 -7.78
C GLU A 8 -5.64 -17.25 -8.10
N LEU A 9 -4.68 -16.34 -8.22
CA LEU A 9 -4.92 -14.92 -8.46
C LEU A 9 -4.53 -14.58 -9.90
N GLY A 10 -5.50 -14.16 -10.68
CA GLY A 10 -5.27 -13.60 -12.01
C GLY A 10 -5.06 -12.07 -11.95
N PRO A 11 -4.85 -11.43 -13.11
CA PRO A 11 -4.85 -9.98 -13.22
C PRO A 11 -6.15 -9.36 -12.65
N ALA A 12 -6.05 -8.15 -12.10
CA ALA A 12 -7.13 -7.43 -11.43
C ALA A 12 -7.72 -8.15 -10.21
N ALA A 13 -7.00 -9.09 -9.62
CA ALA A 13 -7.45 -9.84 -8.44
C ALA A 13 -7.83 -8.95 -7.26
N PHE A 14 -7.19 -7.79 -7.13
CA PHE A 14 -7.37 -6.83 -6.04
C PHE A 14 -7.92 -5.48 -6.53
N ASP A 15 -8.62 -5.46 -7.67
CA ASP A 15 -9.17 -4.26 -8.33
C ASP A 15 -8.07 -3.26 -8.73
N GLU A 16 -6.87 -3.75 -9.05
CA GLU A 16 -5.79 -2.93 -9.58
C GLU A 16 -6.02 -2.60 -11.07
N ASN A 17 -5.64 -1.36 -11.46
CA ASN A 17 -5.66 -0.92 -12.86
C ASN A 17 -4.43 -1.45 -13.64
N PHE A 18 -3.31 -1.66 -12.93
CA PHE A 18 -2.08 -2.19 -13.47
C PHE A 18 -1.69 -3.45 -12.72
N THR A 19 -1.55 -4.55 -13.43
CA THR A 19 -0.87 -5.75 -12.94
C THR A 19 0.52 -5.76 -13.55
N THR A 20 1.56 -5.52 -12.73
CA THR A 20 2.95 -5.42 -13.18
C THR A 20 3.67 -6.75 -13.02
N GLU A 21 4.57 -7.05 -13.94
CA GLU A 21 5.50 -8.16 -13.85
C GLU A 21 6.93 -7.63 -13.66
N GLY A 22 7.69 -8.26 -12.76
CA GLY A 22 9.10 -7.90 -12.51
C GLY A 22 9.32 -6.67 -11.64
N LEU A 23 8.28 -5.97 -11.19
CA LEU A 23 8.36 -4.84 -10.27
C LEU A 23 7.59 -5.16 -9.00
N THR A 24 8.28 -5.18 -7.86
CA THR A 24 7.71 -5.52 -6.55
C THR A 24 7.81 -4.35 -5.57
N GLU A 25 7.13 -4.45 -4.43
CA GLU A 25 7.17 -3.43 -3.37
C GLU A 25 8.56 -3.21 -2.78
N ARG A 26 9.49 -4.16 -3.00
CA ARG A 26 10.89 -4.03 -2.54
C ARG A 26 11.71 -3.17 -3.47
N GLU A 27 11.36 -3.15 -4.75
CA GLU A 27 12.09 -2.48 -5.82
C GLU A 27 11.47 -1.13 -6.17
N ALA A 28 10.15 -1.01 -6.08
CA ALA A 28 9.42 0.23 -6.28
C ALA A 28 9.62 1.17 -5.09
N CYS A 29 9.96 2.44 -5.35
CA CYS A 29 10.16 3.46 -4.32
C CYS A 29 9.11 4.56 -4.40
N ILE A 30 8.80 5.18 -3.26
CA ILE A 30 7.94 6.36 -3.20
C ILE A 30 8.57 7.48 -4.04
N GLY A 31 7.78 8.07 -4.91
CA GLY A 31 8.25 9.12 -5.82
C GLY A 31 8.83 8.62 -7.14
N ASP A 32 9.04 7.31 -7.33
CA ASP A 32 9.47 6.78 -8.62
C ASP A 32 8.56 7.25 -9.74
N ILE A 33 9.14 7.75 -10.82
CA ILE A 33 8.44 8.18 -12.02
C ILE A 33 8.70 7.18 -13.15
N PHE A 34 7.63 6.75 -13.78
CA PHE A 34 7.68 5.80 -14.90
C PHE A 34 6.99 6.37 -16.14
N GLU A 35 7.61 6.13 -17.29
CA GLU A 35 6.95 6.19 -18.59
C GLU A 35 6.27 4.84 -18.87
N VAL A 36 5.01 4.89 -19.33
CA VAL A 36 4.25 3.70 -19.76
C VAL A 36 3.33 4.10 -20.92
N GLY A 37 3.60 3.54 -22.11
CA GLY A 37 2.97 4.05 -23.34
C GLY A 37 3.26 5.52 -23.54
N ASP A 38 2.20 6.32 -23.72
CA ASP A 38 2.31 7.78 -23.86
C ASP A 38 2.11 8.52 -22.53
N ALA A 39 1.90 7.79 -21.42
CA ALA A 39 1.63 8.38 -20.12
C ALA A 39 2.87 8.41 -19.23
N THR A 40 2.91 9.37 -18.30
CA THR A 40 3.87 9.43 -17.20
C THR A 40 3.15 9.31 -15.88
N VAL A 41 3.61 8.39 -15.03
CA VAL A 41 2.98 8.10 -13.72
C VAL A 41 4.02 8.12 -12.60
N GLN A 42 3.58 8.50 -11.39
CA GLN A 42 4.43 8.58 -10.20
C GLN A 42 3.87 7.73 -9.06
N ILE A 43 4.71 6.94 -8.40
CA ILE A 43 4.34 6.22 -7.18
C ILE A 43 4.17 7.22 -6.04
N THR A 44 2.99 7.22 -5.40
CA THR A 44 2.70 8.15 -4.32
C THR A 44 2.68 7.49 -2.95
N GLN A 45 2.07 6.33 -2.82
CA GLN A 45 1.94 5.67 -1.52
C GLN A 45 1.63 4.18 -1.66
N PRO A 46 1.98 3.35 -0.66
CA PRO A 46 1.48 1.98 -0.57
C PRO A 46 -0.05 1.97 -0.45
N ARG A 47 -0.69 0.96 -1.01
CA ARG A 47 -2.12 0.74 -0.79
C ARG A 47 -2.36 0.35 0.67
N SER A 48 -3.42 0.89 1.27
CA SER A 48 -3.89 0.47 2.59
C SER A 48 -4.97 -0.59 2.42
N PRO A 49 -4.67 -1.88 2.67
CA PRO A 49 -5.65 -2.96 2.50
C PRO A 49 -6.84 -2.78 3.45
N CYS A 50 -8.01 -3.20 3.02
CA CYS A 50 -9.24 -3.06 3.79
C CYS A 50 -10.11 -4.32 3.74
N TRP A 51 -11.12 -4.38 4.59
CA TRP A 51 -12.07 -5.48 4.73
C TRP A 51 -12.76 -5.91 3.44
N LYS A 52 -12.86 -5.02 2.44
CA LYS A 52 -13.49 -5.34 1.14
C LYS A 52 -12.77 -6.48 0.42
N LEU A 53 -11.43 -6.56 0.54
CA LEU A 53 -10.64 -7.66 0.00
C LEU A 53 -10.94 -8.98 0.70
N ALA A 54 -11.00 -8.95 2.03
CA ALA A 54 -11.36 -10.12 2.84
C ALA A 54 -12.74 -10.67 2.43
N ARG A 55 -13.70 -9.77 2.21
CA ARG A 55 -15.06 -10.13 1.78
C ARG A 55 -15.09 -10.69 0.35
N ARG A 56 -14.37 -10.07 -0.58
CA ARG A 56 -14.29 -10.52 -1.99
C ARG A 56 -13.75 -11.94 -2.09
N TRP A 57 -12.66 -12.20 -1.40
CA TRP A 57 -11.93 -13.47 -1.47
C TRP A 57 -12.36 -14.49 -0.39
N ARG A 58 -13.26 -14.13 0.52
CA ARG A 58 -13.72 -14.96 1.64
C ARG A 58 -12.56 -15.44 2.54
N VAL A 59 -11.56 -14.58 2.72
CA VAL A 59 -10.40 -14.78 3.60
C VAL A 59 -10.45 -13.68 4.66
N PRO A 60 -10.97 -13.97 5.87
CA PRO A 60 -11.32 -12.95 6.87
C PRO A 60 -10.16 -12.04 7.29
N ASP A 61 -8.96 -12.60 7.39
CA ASP A 61 -7.73 -11.92 7.82
C ASP A 61 -6.87 -11.39 6.65
N LEU A 62 -7.40 -11.38 5.43
CA LEU A 62 -6.63 -11.01 4.24
C LEU A 62 -6.01 -9.62 4.35
N ALA A 63 -6.72 -8.64 4.91
CA ALA A 63 -6.19 -7.29 5.10
C ALA A 63 -4.98 -7.28 6.05
N ILE A 64 -5.02 -8.10 7.10
CA ILE A 64 -3.91 -8.27 8.06
C ILE A 64 -2.72 -8.92 7.37
N GLN A 65 -2.94 -9.98 6.61
CA GLN A 65 -1.89 -10.67 5.87
C GLN A 65 -1.16 -9.73 4.89
N PHE A 66 -1.87 -8.80 4.27
CA PHE A 66 -1.25 -7.77 3.41
C PHE A 66 -0.34 -6.83 4.21
N GLU A 67 -0.79 -6.37 5.38
CA GLU A 67 0.02 -5.51 6.25
C GLU A 67 1.28 -6.23 6.78
N GLU A 68 1.14 -7.49 7.15
CA GLU A 68 2.24 -8.31 7.64
C GLU A 68 3.28 -8.61 6.56
N THR A 69 2.83 -8.93 5.35
CA THR A 69 3.73 -9.29 4.25
C THR A 69 4.33 -8.09 3.55
N GLY A 70 3.63 -6.95 3.58
CA GLY A 70 3.99 -5.74 2.84
C GLY A 70 3.68 -5.84 1.34
N TYR A 71 3.03 -6.91 0.87
CA TYR A 71 2.60 -7.05 -0.53
C TYR A 71 1.27 -6.34 -0.75
N THR A 72 1.28 -5.03 -0.65
CA THR A 72 0.07 -4.19 -0.65
C THR A 72 -0.29 -3.64 -2.02
N GLY A 73 0.66 -3.61 -2.95
CA GLY A 73 0.60 -2.74 -4.11
C GLY A 73 0.77 -1.27 -3.71
N TRP A 74 0.63 -0.39 -4.67
CA TRP A 74 0.78 1.05 -4.48
C TRP A 74 -0.19 1.85 -5.35
N TYR A 75 -0.32 3.14 -5.05
CA TYR A 75 -1.05 4.07 -5.88
C TYR A 75 -0.12 4.87 -6.81
N LEU A 76 -0.61 5.10 -8.01
CA LEU A 76 0.03 5.92 -9.02
C LEU A 76 -0.75 7.23 -9.19
N LYS A 77 -0.04 8.35 -9.24
CA LYS A 77 -0.55 9.63 -9.71
C LYS A 77 -0.20 9.74 -11.20
N VAL A 78 -1.15 10.15 -12.02
CA VAL A 78 -0.88 10.51 -13.40
C VAL A 78 -0.22 11.88 -13.43
N VAL A 79 1.00 11.94 -13.94
CA VAL A 79 1.77 13.19 -14.14
C VAL A 79 1.46 13.77 -15.52
N GLU A 80 1.52 12.91 -16.54
CA GLU A 80 1.11 13.23 -17.89
C GLU A 80 0.14 12.18 -18.41
N THR A 81 -0.96 12.63 -19.00
CA THR A 81 -1.97 11.75 -19.57
C THR A 81 -1.53 11.20 -20.92
N GLY A 82 -1.85 9.94 -21.21
CA GLY A 82 -1.53 9.31 -22.48
C GLY A 82 -2.22 7.97 -22.64
N LEU A 83 -2.09 7.38 -23.82
CA LEU A 83 -2.63 6.04 -24.11
C LEU A 83 -1.70 4.97 -23.53
N VAL A 84 -2.30 4.03 -22.82
CA VAL A 84 -1.62 2.88 -22.23
C VAL A 84 -2.29 1.60 -22.68
N ALA A 85 -1.51 0.60 -23.03
CA ALA A 85 -1.99 -0.71 -23.44
C ALA A 85 -1.32 -1.84 -22.65
N SER A 86 -2.00 -2.97 -22.57
CA SER A 86 -1.42 -4.19 -21.98
C SER A 86 -0.17 -4.63 -22.74
N GLY A 87 0.82 -5.14 -22.01
CA GLY A 87 2.10 -5.59 -22.54
C GLY A 87 3.13 -4.49 -22.75
N GLN A 88 2.80 -3.23 -22.48
CA GLN A 88 3.79 -2.16 -22.52
C GLN A 88 4.71 -2.19 -21.30
N GLN A 89 5.97 -1.81 -21.53
CA GLN A 89 6.96 -1.72 -20.47
C GLN A 89 6.75 -0.46 -19.63
N MET A 90 6.84 -0.60 -18.31
CA MET A 90 6.99 0.52 -17.39
C MET A 90 8.48 0.85 -17.25
N LYS A 91 8.91 1.97 -17.81
CA LYS A 91 10.32 2.40 -17.81
C LYS A 91 10.54 3.42 -16.70
N LEU A 92 11.38 3.07 -15.72
CA LEU A 92 11.77 4.00 -14.65
C LEU A 92 12.60 5.13 -15.27
N VAL A 93 12.16 6.38 -15.08
CA VAL A 93 12.84 7.58 -15.58
C VAL A 93 13.45 8.43 -14.47
N GLU A 94 12.87 8.39 -13.28
CA GLU A 94 13.40 9.13 -12.13
C GLU A 94 13.14 8.36 -10.83
N ARG A 95 14.10 8.40 -9.89
CA ARG A 95 14.02 7.84 -8.54
C ARG A 95 14.52 8.83 -7.51
N PRO A 96 13.68 9.75 -7.03
CA PRO A 96 14.12 10.79 -6.09
C PRO A 96 14.43 10.24 -4.68
N HIS A 97 13.81 9.13 -4.30
CA HIS A 97 13.91 8.59 -2.94
C HIS A 97 14.30 7.10 -2.92
N PRO A 98 15.55 6.73 -3.30
CA PRO A 98 15.97 5.33 -3.49
C PRO A 98 15.90 4.50 -2.20
N ASP A 99 15.98 5.13 -1.04
CA ASP A 99 15.91 4.45 0.25
C ASP A 99 14.47 4.19 0.73
N TRP A 100 13.47 4.71 0.04
CA TRP A 100 12.08 4.67 0.47
C TRP A 100 11.23 3.74 -0.39
N SER A 101 11.59 2.43 -0.36
CA SER A 101 10.77 1.44 -1.06
C SER A 101 9.36 1.36 -0.48
N VAL A 102 8.38 0.96 -1.31
CA VAL A 102 6.99 0.72 -0.91
C VAL A 102 6.93 -0.24 0.28
N SER A 103 7.74 -1.31 0.25
CA SER A 103 7.85 -2.27 1.35
C SER A 103 8.36 -1.63 2.65
N ARG A 104 9.39 -0.75 2.58
CA ARG A 104 9.90 -0.02 3.76
C ARG A 104 8.85 0.92 4.32
N ALA A 105 8.17 1.69 3.47
CA ALA A 105 7.10 2.59 3.89
C ALA A 105 5.97 1.84 4.59
N THR A 106 5.53 0.70 4.03
CA THR A 106 4.53 -0.18 4.62
C THR A 106 4.96 -0.69 5.99
N LYS A 107 6.22 -1.14 6.12
CA LYS A 107 6.78 -1.62 7.39
C LYS A 107 6.77 -0.53 8.47
N ILE A 108 7.21 0.69 8.14
CA ILE A 108 7.21 1.82 9.07
C ILE A 108 5.81 2.11 9.57
N ARG A 109 4.84 2.12 8.66
CA ARG A 109 3.47 2.44 9.01
C ARG A 109 2.81 1.41 9.92
N TYR A 110 2.95 0.12 9.64
CA TYR A 110 2.16 -0.93 10.28
C TYR A 110 2.92 -1.76 11.30
N ARG A 111 4.26 -1.80 11.22
CA ARG A 111 5.10 -2.69 12.03
C ARG A 111 6.11 -1.97 12.92
N MET A 112 6.23 -0.65 12.78
CA MET A 112 7.12 0.18 13.59
C MET A 112 6.35 1.38 14.16
N PRO A 113 5.24 1.16 14.88
CA PRO A 113 4.38 2.25 15.36
C PRO A 113 5.09 3.18 16.33
N GLU A 114 6.07 2.68 17.08
CA GLU A 114 6.84 3.43 18.08
C GLU A 114 7.90 4.35 17.47
N ASP A 115 8.28 4.11 16.21
CA ASP A 115 9.33 4.90 15.57
C ASP A 115 8.79 6.20 14.98
N ARG A 116 8.70 7.21 15.85
CA ARG A 116 8.21 8.55 15.52
C ARG A 116 9.12 9.27 14.52
N LYS A 117 10.43 9.04 14.62
CA LYS A 117 11.42 9.67 13.75
C LYS A 117 11.27 9.18 12.30
N LEU A 118 11.19 7.87 12.10
CA LEU A 118 10.94 7.32 10.76
C LEU A 118 9.56 7.72 10.22
N ALA A 119 8.57 7.89 11.08
CA ALA A 119 7.26 8.41 10.67
C ALA A 119 7.36 9.85 10.16
N GLU A 120 8.09 10.72 10.84
CA GLU A 120 8.36 12.09 10.42
C GLU A 120 9.14 12.15 9.11
N GLU A 121 10.24 11.39 9.02
CA GLU A 121 11.05 11.33 7.80
C GLU A 121 10.22 10.91 6.58
N LEU A 122 9.37 9.88 6.73
CA LEU A 122 8.48 9.42 5.67
C LEU A 122 7.39 10.45 5.34
N ALA A 123 6.81 11.13 6.35
CA ALA A 123 5.79 12.15 6.17
C ALA A 123 6.32 13.37 5.38
N ASN A 124 7.62 13.67 5.49
CA ASN A 124 8.27 14.79 4.82
C ASN A 124 8.63 14.52 3.35
N ILE A 125 8.34 13.32 2.81
CA ILE A 125 8.53 13.03 1.39
C ILE A 125 7.43 13.74 0.59
N GLU A 126 7.83 14.70 -0.25
CA GLU A 126 6.91 15.56 -1.02
C GLU A 126 5.96 14.76 -1.92
N SER A 127 6.44 13.68 -2.52
CA SER A 127 5.65 12.80 -3.39
C SER A 127 4.71 11.86 -2.65
N LEU A 128 4.79 11.79 -1.31
CA LEU A 128 3.91 10.91 -0.52
C LEU A 128 2.46 11.43 -0.56
N GLY A 129 1.52 10.51 -0.77
CA GLY A 129 0.09 10.86 -0.84
C GLY A 129 -0.43 11.41 0.49
N GLU A 130 -1.29 12.44 0.40
CA GLU A 130 -1.83 13.21 1.53
C GLU A 130 -2.37 12.36 2.68
N SER A 131 -3.11 11.29 2.36
CA SER A 131 -3.68 10.41 3.39
C SER A 131 -2.62 9.67 4.23
N TRP A 132 -1.45 9.44 3.67
CA TRP A 132 -0.31 8.85 4.39
C TRP A 132 0.47 9.92 5.13
N THR A 133 0.73 11.06 4.48
CA THR A 133 1.42 12.21 5.08
C THR A 133 0.73 12.65 6.37
N THR A 134 -0.58 12.92 6.32
CA THR A 134 -1.34 13.35 7.50
C THR A 134 -1.21 12.37 8.66
N LYS A 135 -1.47 11.09 8.42
CA LYS A 135 -1.45 10.07 9.48
C LYS A 135 -0.06 9.80 10.06
N LEU A 136 0.99 9.96 9.25
CA LEU A 136 2.36 9.80 9.72
C LEU A 136 2.84 11.03 10.48
N ALA A 137 2.45 12.24 10.05
CA ALA A 137 2.72 13.48 10.75
C ALA A 137 2.03 13.51 12.14
N ASP A 138 0.74 13.15 12.20
CA ASP A 138 -0.01 13.02 13.46
C ASP A 138 0.68 12.04 14.41
N ARG A 139 1.15 10.88 13.89
CA ARG A 139 1.89 9.91 14.69
C ARG A 139 3.23 10.43 15.16
N ALA A 140 3.96 11.15 14.31
CA ALA A 140 5.24 11.76 14.67
C ALA A 140 5.07 12.77 15.81
N GLU A 141 4.01 13.56 15.78
CA GLU A 141 3.70 14.56 16.79
C GLU A 141 3.17 13.97 18.09
N THR A 142 2.15 13.10 18.00
CA THR A 142 1.40 12.62 19.16
C THR A 142 1.91 11.28 19.72
N GLY A 143 2.61 10.48 18.90
CA GLY A 143 2.93 9.08 19.20
C GLY A 143 1.75 8.12 19.07
N THR A 144 0.59 8.61 18.61
CA THR A 144 -0.64 7.82 18.54
C THR A 144 -0.78 7.15 17.17
N GLN A 145 -1.05 5.85 17.15
CA GLN A 145 -1.40 5.12 15.95
C GLN A 145 -2.93 5.15 15.78
N PRO A 146 -3.44 5.63 14.62
CA PRO A 146 -4.87 5.59 14.37
C PRO A 146 -5.41 4.16 14.43
N ASP A 147 -6.60 3.99 15.01
CA ASP A 147 -7.29 2.69 15.03
C ASP A 147 -7.55 2.19 13.61
N SER A 148 -7.00 1.03 13.29
CA SER A 148 -7.17 0.38 11.99
C SER A 148 -8.37 -0.58 11.93
N THR A 149 -9.00 -0.86 13.07
CA THR A 149 -10.10 -1.82 13.21
C THR A 149 -11.24 -1.58 12.21
N PRO A 150 -11.77 -0.36 12.05
CA PRO A 150 -12.84 -0.10 11.08
C PRO A 150 -12.42 -0.36 9.64
N ARG A 151 -11.14 -0.13 9.30
CA ARG A 151 -10.62 -0.38 7.96
C ARG A 151 -10.38 -1.87 7.72
N VAL A 152 -9.85 -2.59 8.70
CA VAL A 152 -9.47 -3.99 8.57
C VAL A 152 -10.69 -4.91 8.60
N TYR A 153 -11.63 -4.67 9.51
CA TYR A 153 -12.79 -5.53 9.73
C TYR A 153 -14.08 -4.95 9.14
N GLY A 154 -14.21 -3.63 9.01
CA GLY A 154 -15.42 -2.99 8.49
C GLY A 154 -16.66 -3.31 9.32
N PRO A 155 -17.79 -3.62 8.66
CA PRO A 155 -19.03 -4.00 9.35
C PRO A 155 -18.98 -5.42 9.94
N ASN A 156 -17.92 -6.18 9.72
CA ASN A 156 -17.74 -7.55 10.21
C ASN A 156 -16.79 -7.56 11.41
N LEU A 157 -16.88 -6.57 12.29
CA LEU A 157 -16.19 -6.61 13.59
C LEU A 157 -16.49 -7.96 14.27
N PRO A 158 -15.47 -8.70 14.72
CA PRO A 158 -15.73 -9.83 15.58
C PRO A 158 -16.54 -9.33 16.78
N ASP A 159 -17.68 -9.95 17.04
CA ASP A 159 -18.48 -9.65 18.22
C ASP A 159 -17.59 -9.83 19.46
N ASN A 160 -17.31 -8.72 20.14
CA ASN A 160 -16.61 -8.72 21.43
C ASN A 160 -17.57 -9.22 22.55
N ASN A 161 -18.43 -10.16 22.24
CA ASN A 161 -19.15 -10.90 23.25
C ASN A 161 -18.19 -11.97 23.76
N GLY A 162 -17.37 -11.56 24.73
CA GLY A 162 -16.62 -12.50 25.55
C GLY A 162 -17.60 -13.55 26.10
N ASP A 163 -17.29 -14.79 25.82
CA ASP A 163 -17.81 -15.90 26.62
C ASP A 163 -17.36 -15.70 28.06
N GLU A 164 -18.20 -15.02 28.85
CA GLU A 164 -18.30 -15.26 30.27
C GLU A 164 -19.29 -16.41 30.44
N ALA A 165 -18.77 -17.60 30.51
CA ALA A 165 -19.49 -18.76 31.06
C ALA A 165 -18.49 -19.68 31.76
#